data_0fe167f1156887a33c3cbb262632e0ec
#
_entry.id   0fe167f1156887a33c3cbb262632e0ec
#
_cell.length_a   1.000
_cell.length_b   1.000
_cell.length_c   1.000
_cell.angle_alpha   90.00
_cell.angle_beta   90.00
_cell.angle_gamma   90.00
#
_symmetry.space_group_name_H-M   'P 1'
#
loop_
_entity.id
_entity.type
_entity.pdbx_description
1 polymer ?
#
loop_
_entity_poly.entity_id
_entity_poly.type
_entity_poly.pdbx_seq_one_letter_code
_entity_poly.pdbx_strand_id
1 'polypeptide(L)'
;MPDASDSTPPRPDAAAAPVPIARADAASRSQRLLRMTGHGARAAVSTAAASKTAGCRSLPRYTLGEEIANSITHGIGAALGVAALVVMIVKAATAGSHPASLASAIVFGIALILEYLASTLYHAIAPKAAKRVFRIIDHSCIYVLIAGTYTPFCLITLGDHGGVALCIAQWVLAVVGILFEAFMRERQPRWLTVAIYLAMGWLVVFKLPQLVSLLDPMALALLVIGGVLYTVGTVFYVLKKVRYMHTVFHVFVLAGSVFQALAVILYVI
;
A
#
# COMPACT_ATOMS: atom_id res chain seq x y z
N MET A 1 41.93 15.99 103.01
CA MET A 1 40.83 16.31 103.90
C MET A 1 39.60 16.50 103.20
N PRO A 2 38.48 16.11 103.73
CA PRO A 2 37.68 15.01 103.36
C PRO A 2 36.40 15.52 102.66
N ASP A 3 35.87 14.70 101.80
CA ASP A 3 34.78 13.80 102.05
C ASP A 3 33.36 14.48 102.00
N ALA A 4 32.53 13.97 101.18
CA ALA A 4 31.08 13.91 101.38
C ALA A 4 30.40 12.97 100.37
N SER A 5 29.99 11.91 100.92
CA SER A 5 28.93 10.96 100.64
C SER A 5 27.82 11.38 99.66
N ASP A 6 27.66 10.57 98.67
CA ASP A 6 26.49 10.57 97.80
C ASP A 6 25.49 9.49 98.24
N SER A 7 24.21 9.87 98.38
CA SER A 7 23.10 9.00 98.68
C SER A 7 21.98 9.23 97.68
N THR A 8 21.90 8.37 96.66
CA THR A 8 20.84 8.38 95.62
C THR A 8 19.73 7.39 96.01
N PRO A 9 18.44 7.77 95.97
CA PRO A 9 17.32 6.85 96.22
C PRO A 9 16.95 6.08 94.91
N PRO A 10 16.28 4.95 95.05
CA PRO A 10 15.94 4.07 93.91
C PRO A 10 14.80 4.56 93.05
N ARG A 11 14.84 4.27 91.78
CA ARG A 11 13.78 4.59 90.82
C ARG A 11 12.62 3.60 90.93
N PRO A 12 11.39 4.00 90.67
CA PRO A 12 10.24 3.11 90.55
C PRO A 12 10.12 2.49 89.18
N ASP A 13 9.58 1.31 89.13
CA ASP A 13 9.40 0.42 88.00
C ASP A 13 8.57 1.09 86.88
N ALA A 14 9.10 1.03 85.64
CA ALA A 14 8.37 1.46 84.46
C ALA A 14 7.53 0.29 83.91
N ALA A 15 6.22 0.45 83.90
CA ALA A 15 5.30 -0.46 83.29
C ALA A 15 5.51 -0.55 81.79
N ALA A 16 5.60 -1.74 81.27
CA ALA A 16 5.75 -2.05 79.86
C ALA A 16 4.46 -1.73 79.09
N ALA A 17 4.56 -0.89 78.08
CA ALA A 17 3.50 -0.65 77.10
C ALA A 17 3.37 -1.80 76.10
N PRO A 18 2.17 -2.21 75.65
CA PRO A 18 1.99 -3.28 74.69
C PRO A 18 2.41 -2.84 73.30
N VAL A 19 3.18 -3.68 72.59
CA VAL A 19 3.67 -3.47 71.23
C VAL A 19 2.52 -3.74 70.21
N PRO A 20 2.22 -2.84 69.28
CA PRO A 20 1.20 -3.05 68.24
C PRO A 20 1.80 -3.69 67.01
N ILE A 21 2.19 -5.00 67.06
CA ILE A 21 2.81 -5.72 65.94
C ILE A 21 1.81 -6.11 64.86
N ALA A 22 0.48 -6.19 65.15
CA ALA A 22 -0.53 -6.68 64.23
C ALA A 22 -1.02 -5.69 63.16
N ARG A 23 -0.80 -4.37 63.29
CA ARG A 23 -1.26 -3.37 62.30
C ARG A 23 -0.27 -3.09 61.20
N ALA A 24 1.02 -3.26 61.40
CA ALA A 24 2.06 -3.04 60.41
C ALA A 24 2.05 -4.12 59.29
N ASP A 25 1.76 -5.37 59.67
CA ASP A 25 1.73 -6.51 58.72
C ASP A 25 0.55 -6.48 57.75
N ALA A 26 -0.63 -6.00 58.21
CA ALA A 26 -1.81 -5.92 57.34
C ALA A 26 -1.65 -4.86 56.23
N ALA A 27 -1.06 -3.70 56.59
CA ALA A 27 -0.81 -2.63 55.61
C ALA A 27 0.24 -3.00 54.60
N SER A 28 1.32 -3.72 55.00
CA SER A 28 2.36 -4.18 54.11
C SER A 28 1.88 -5.28 53.16
N ARG A 29 1.03 -6.18 53.60
CA ARG A 29 0.37 -7.21 52.76
C ARG A 29 -0.58 -6.61 51.74
N SER A 30 -1.40 -5.64 52.12
CA SER A 30 -2.31 -4.93 51.19
C SER A 30 -1.55 -4.15 50.14
N GLN A 31 -0.45 -3.49 50.48
CA GLN A 31 0.41 -2.78 49.50
C GLN A 31 1.15 -3.74 48.57
N ARG A 32 1.57 -4.90 49.05
CA ARG A 32 2.16 -5.95 48.19
C ARG A 32 1.16 -6.54 47.21
N LEU A 33 -0.09 -6.83 47.65
CA LEU A 33 -1.17 -7.30 46.79
C LEU A 33 -1.56 -6.29 45.72
N LEU A 34 -1.67 -5.01 46.07
CA LEU A 34 -1.94 -3.90 45.13
C LEU A 34 -0.82 -3.72 44.10
N ARG A 35 0.44 -3.92 44.47
CA ARG A 35 1.57 -3.90 43.54
C ARG A 35 1.58 -5.09 42.61
N MET A 36 1.27 -6.29 43.10
CA MET A 36 1.22 -7.53 42.27
C MET A 36 0.06 -7.49 41.27
N THR A 37 -1.14 -7.01 41.67
CA THR A 37 -2.28 -6.85 40.78
C THR A 37 -2.06 -5.73 39.75
N GLY A 38 -1.43 -4.61 40.16
CA GLY A 38 -1.10 -3.49 39.26
C GLY A 38 -0.02 -3.87 38.23
N HIS A 39 0.96 -4.70 38.57
CA HIS A 39 1.97 -5.19 37.64
C HIS A 39 1.40 -6.22 36.67
N GLY A 40 0.54 -7.13 37.14
CA GLY A 40 -0.15 -8.11 36.30
C GLY A 40 -1.10 -7.45 35.29
N ALA A 41 -1.88 -6.45 35.72
CA ALA A 41 -2.77 -5.71 34.85
C ALA A 41 -2.00 -4.87 33.81
N ARG A 42 -0.91 -4.20 34.19
CA ARG A 42 -0.05 -3.47 33.25
C ARG A 42 0.67 -4.40 32.27
N ALA A 43 1.14 -5.55 32.71
CA ALA A 43 1.73 -6.56 31.85
C ALA A 43 0.72 -7.15 30.86
N ALA A 44 -0.51 -7.45 31.32
CA ALA A 44 -1.58 -7.96 30.46
C ALA A 44 -2.04 -6.93 29.42
N VAL A 45 -2.16 -5.65 29.80
CA VAL A 45 -2.46 -4.56 28.86
C VAL A 45 -1.31 -4.32 27.88
N SER A 46 -0.06 -4.42 28.33
CA SER A 46 1.13 -4.30 27.46
C SER A 46 1.24 -5.46 26.49
N THR A 47 0.97 -6.70 26.92
CA THR A 47 0.98 -7.87 26.03
C THR A 47 -0.20 -7.87 25.07
N ALA A 48 -1.39 -7.42 25.48
CA ALA A 48 -2.54 -7.26 24.60
C ALA A 48 -2.34 -6.13 23.56
N ALA A 49 -1.68 -5.03 23.96
CA ALA A 49 -1.29 -3.96 23.04
C ALA A 49 -0.19 -4.43 22.07
N ALA A 50 0.81 -5.16 22.56
CA ALA A 50 1.87 -5.76 21.72
C ALA A 50 1.31 -6.82 20.77
N SER A 51 0.32 -7.63 21.17
CA SER A 51 -0.35 -8.60 20.31
C SER A 51 -1.17 -7.94 19.21
N LYS A 52 -1.82 -6.81 19.47
CA LYS A 52 -2.55 -6.04 18.44
C LYS A 52 -1.61 -5.38 17.41
N THR A 53 -0.37 -5.06 17.79
CA THR A 53 0.63 -4.47 16.89
C THR A 53 1.45 -5.50 16.12
N ALA A 54 1.49 -6.76 16.56
CA ALA A 54 2.27 -7.83 15.93
C ALA A 54 1.77 -8.25 14.54
N GLY A 55 0.57 -7.81 14.10
CA GLY A 55 0.00 -8.11 12.78
C GLY A 55 0.06 -6.98 11.77
N CYS A 56 0.45 -5.77 12.16
CA CYS A 56 0.46 -4.61 11.27
C CYS A 56 1.89 -4.35 10.78
N ARG A 57 2.17 -4.62 9.50
CA ARG A 57 3.47 -4.26 8.92
C ARG A 57 3.66 -2.74 8.98
N SER A 58 4.84 -2.30 9.42
CA SER A 58 5.21 -0.88 9.36
C SER A 58 5.22 -0.39 7.92
N LEU A 59 4.83 0.86 7.70
CA LEU A 59 5.00 1.52 6.40
C LEU A 59 6.47 1.36 5.93
N PRO A 60 6.70 1.17 4.61
CA PRO A 60 8.05 1.24 4.06
C PRO A 60 8.72 2.54 4.49
N ARG A 61 10.00 2.46 4.85
CA ARG A 61 10.78 3.65 5.20
C ARG A 61 11.59 4.06 3.98
N TYR A 62 11.17 5.13 3.34
CA TYR A 62 11.92 5.80 2.30
C TYR A 62 12.63 7.02 2.89
N THR A 63 13.78 7.37 2.36
CA THR A 63 14.43 8.66 2.66
C THR A 63 13.65 9.80 2.02
N LEU A 64 13.85 11.03 2.50
CA LEU A 64 13.18 12.20 1.90
C LEU A 64 13.47 12.30 0.40
N GLY A 65 14.72 12.04 -0.02
CA GLY A 65 15.09 12.05 -1.44
C GLY A 65 14.36 10.99 -2.27
N GLU A 66 14.15 9.79 -1.72
CA GLU A 66 13.35 8.74 -2.38
C GLU A 66 11.87 9.12 -2.48
N GLU A 67 11.29 9.70 -1.41
CA GLU A 67 9.89 10.16 -1.44
C GLU A 67 9.68 11.27 -2.48
N ILE A 68 10.62 12.23 -2.57
CA ILE A 68 10.58 13.29 -3.58
C ILE A 68 10.70 12.68 -4.98
N ALA A 69 11.67 11.79 -5.22
CA ALA A 69 11.88 11.17 -6.52
C ALA A 69 10.67 10.33 -6.96
N ASN A 70 10.09 9.56 -6.03
CA ASN A 70 8.88 8.77 -6.27
C ASN A 70 7.69 9.67 -6.61
N SER A 71 7.50 10.76 -5.86
CA SER A 71 6.42 11.72 -6.07
C SER A 71 6.56 12.45 -7.42
N ILE A 72 7.77 12.88 -7.78
CA ILE A 72 8.03 13.57 -9.05
C ILE A 72 7.82 12.64 -10.24
N THR A 73 8.34 11.42 -10.20
CA THR A 73 8.24 10.47 -11.33
C THR A 73 6.78 10.15 -11.66
N HIS A 74 5.96 9.88 -10.64
CA HIS A 74 4.53 9.62 -10.85
C HIS A 74 3.71 10.91 -11.05
N GLY A 75 4.16 12.06 -10.53
CA GLY A 75 3.57 13.37 -10.86
C GLY A 75 3.69 13.70 -12.37
N ILE A 76 4.84 13.41 -12.97
CA ILE A 76 5.02 13.47 -14.43
C ILE A 76 4.07 12.50 -15.13
N GLY A 77 3.91 11.27 -14.59
CA GLY A 77 2.98 10.28 -15.11
C GLY A 77 1.53 10.75 -15.09
N ALA A 78 1.10 11.43 -14.03
CA ALA A 78 -0.25 12.02 -13.95
C ALA A 78 -0.47 13.09 -15.02
N ALA A 79 0.50 13.99 -15.24
CA ALA A 79 0.42 15.00 -16.29
C ALA A 79 0.36 14.36 -17.69
N LEU A 80 1.19 13.33 -17.95
CA LEU A 80 1.14 12.58 -19.22
C LEU A 80 -0.18 11.81 -19.37
N GLY A 81 -0.75 11.30 -18.28
CA GLY A 81 -2.07 10.66 -18.27
C GLY A 81 -3.18 11.62 -18.67
N VAL A 82 -3.16 12.86 -18.19
CA VAL A 82 -4.09 13.92 -18.62
C VAL A 82 -3.93 14.23 -20.10
N ALA A 83 -2.69 14.40 -20.56
CA ALA A 83 -2.42 14.66 -21.98
C ALA A 83 -2.91 13.49 -22.87
N ALA A 84 -2.62 12.24 -22.48
CA ALA A 84 -3.08 11.06 -23.19
C ALA A 84 -4.60 10.97 -23.23
N LEU A 85 -5.30 11.24 -22.12
CA LEU A 85 -6.77 11.27 -22.08
C LEU A 85 -7.34 12.27 -23.07
N VAL A 86 -6.83 13.51 -23.06
CA VAL A 86 -7.28 14.56 -23.98
C VAL A 86 -7.08 14.15 -25.44
N VAL A 87 -5.89 13.65 -25.79
CA VAL A 87 -5.57 13.20 -27.16
C VAL A 87 -6.48 12.07 -27.58
N MET A 88 -6.70 11.05 -26.72
CA MET A 88 -7.59 9.93 -27.01
C MET A 88 -9.05 10.37 -27.20
N ILE A 89 -9.56 11.27 -26.35
CA ILE A 89 -10.93 11.79 -26.50
C ILE A 89 -11.08 12.56 -27.81
N VAL A 90 -10.16 13.48 -28.12
CA VAL A 90 -10.20 14.25 -29.36
C VAL A 90 -10.15 13.32 -30.57
N LYS A 91 -9.25 12.34 -30.59
CA LYS A 91 -9.16 11.38 -31.67
C LYS A 91 -10.44 10.54 -31.81
N ALA A 92 -10.97 10.00 -30.69
CA ALA A 92 -12.21 9.25 -30.69
C ALA A 92 -13.42 10.06 -31.19
N ALA A 93 -13.46 11.36 -30.92
CA ALA A 93 -14.55 12.26 -31.32
C ALA A 93 -14.44 12.70 -32.79
N THR A 94 -13.23 12.81 -33.36
CA THR A 94 -12.99 13.38 -34.68
C THR A 94 -12.79 12.35 -35.80
N ALA A 95 -12.33 11.15 -35.48
CA ALA A 95 -11.93 10.15 -36.49
C ALA A 95 -13.06 9.24 -37.02
N GLY A 96 -14.32 9.47 -36.66
CA GLY A 96 -15.44 8.55 -37.01
C GLY A 96 -15.20 7.13 -36.48
N SER A 97 -14.56 7.05 -35.33
CA SER A 97 -14.03 5.84 -34.71
C SER A 97 -15.08 4.83 -34.28
N HIS A 98 -14.65 3.62 -33.93
CA HIS A 98 -15.50 2.57 -33.39
C HIS A 98 -16.38 3.09 -32.24
N PRO A 99 -17.66 2.67 -32.11
CA PRO A 99 -18.57 3.19 -31.06
C PRO A 99 -18.02 3.09 -29.62
N ALA A 100 -17.14 2.10 -29.35
CA ALA A 100 -16.49 1.94 -28.05
C ALA A 100 -15.25 2.83 -27.84
N SER A 101 -14.79 3.58 -28.86
CA SER A 101 -13.53 4.36 -28.77
C SER A 101 -13.59 5.43 -27.69
N LEU A 102 -14.68 6.21 -27.62
CA LEU A 102 -14.80 7.26 -26.61
C LEU A 102 -14.84 6.68 -25.19
N ALA A 103 -15.63 5.63 -24.98
CA ALA A 103 -15.69 4.96 -23.67
C ALA A 103 -14.33 4.38 -23.27
N SER A 104 -13.63 3.73 -24.21
CA SER A 104 -12.29 3.18 -23.99
C SER A 104 -11.25 4.26 -23.68
N ALA A 105 -11.30 5.38 -24.39
CA ALA A 105 -10.44 6.55 -24.14
C ALA A 105 -10.62 7.11 -22.73
N ILE A 106 -11.88 7.28 -22.32
CA ILE A 106 -12.21 7.80 -20.98
C ILE A 106 -11.77 6.83 -19.89
N VAL A 107 -12.09 5.54 -20.02
CA VAL A 107 -11.78 4.52 -19.02
C VAL A 107 -10.26 4.37 -18.85
N PHE A 108 -9.52 4.22 -19.94
CA PHE A 108 -8.08 4.05 -19.88
C PHE A 108 -7.36 5.32 -19.39
N GLY A 109 -7.74 6.49 -19.91
CA GLY A 109 -7.14 7.76 -19.50
C GLY A 109 -7.40 8.10 -18.03
N ILE A 110 -8.61 7.85 -17.51
CA ILE A 110 -8.91 7.99 -16.08
C ILE A 110 -8.09 7.00 -15.26
N ALA A 111 -7.95 5.75 -15.70
CA ALA A 111 -7.14 4.75 -14.99
C ALA A 111 -5.68 5.18 -14.87
N LEU A 112 -5.08 5.75 -15.94
CA LEU A 112 -3.73 6.33 -15.90
C LEU A 112 -3.63 7.46 -14.86
N ILE A 113 -4.57 8.41 -14.90
CA ILE A 113 -4.56 9.55 -13.97
C ILE A 113 -4.71 9.10 -12.53
N LEU A 114 -5.64 8.19 -12.25
CA LEU A 114 -5.90 7.69 -10.89
C LEU A 114 -4.66 7.02 -10.30
N GLU A 115 -4.01 6.13 -11.05
CA GLU A 115 -2.81 5.43 -10.58
C GLU A 115 -1.69 6.42 -10.26
N TYR A 116 -1.33 7.27 -11.21
CA TYR A 116 -0.21 8.19 -11.03
C TYR A 116 -0.48 9.27 -9.99
N LEU A 117 -1.72 9.76 -9.90
CA LEU A 117 -2.09 10.74 -8.87
C LEU A 117 -2.11 10.11 -7.48
N ALA A 118 -2.67 8.90 -7.33
CA ALA A 118 -2.71 8.18 -6.06
C ALA A 118 -1.29 7.92 -5.54
N SER A 119 -0.40 7.47 -6.39
CA SER A 119 1.00 7.21 -6.05
C SER A 119 1.77 8.49 -5.72
N THR A 120 1.57 9.55 -6.49
CA THR A 120 2.14 10.88 -6.20
C THR A 120 1.74 11.34 -4.80
N LEU A 121 0.46 11.27 -4.47
CA LEU A 121 -0.07 11.68 -3.16
C LEU A 121 0.45 10.76 -2.04
N TYR A 122 0.51 9.45 -2.26
CA TYR A 122 1.09 8.52 -1.28
C TYR A 122 2.50 8.91 -0.89
N HIS A 123 3.34 9.28 -1.86
CA HIS A 123 4.73 9.65 -1.62
C HIS A 123 4.88 11.06 -1.07
N ALA A 124 4.04 12.01 -1.48
CA ALA A 124 4.08 13.41 -1.02
C ALA A 124 3.57 13.60 0.42
N ILE A 125 2.65 12.76 0.89
CA ILE A 125 2.00 12.95 2.20
C ILE A 125 2.90 12.50 3.34
N ALA A 126 3.15 13.40 4.33
CA ALA A 126 3.95 13.12 5.51
C ALA A 126 3.18 12.47 6.68
N PRO A 127 1.91 12.86 7.01
CA PRO A 127 1.18 12.30 8.14
C PRO A 127 0.93 10.80 8.00
N LYS A 128 1.44 9.99 8.95
CA LYS A 128 1.41 8.52 8.89
C LYS A 128 0.02 7.92 8.69
N ALA A 129 -1.02 8.52 9.29
CA ALA A 129 -2.40 8.04 9.16
C ALA A 129 -2.90 8.19 7.72
N ALA A 130 -2.75 9.38 7.13
CA ALA A 130 -3.10 9.65 5.74
C ALA A 130 -2.25 8.80 4.78
N LYS A 131 -0.94 8.70 5.02
CA LYS A 131 -0.03 7.88 4.20
C LYS A 131 -0.45 6.40 4.14
N ARG A 132 -1.01 5.84 5.22
CA ARG A 132 -1.57 4.48 5.20
C ARG A 132 -2.79 4.35 4.30
N VAL A 133 -3.67 5.33 4.30
CA VAL A 133 -4.86 5.34 3.43
C VAL A 133 -4.42 5.46 1.98
N PHE A 134 -3.57 6.45 1.67
CA PHE A 134 -3.09 6.66 0.30
C PHE A 134 -2.28 5.48 -0.23
N ARG A 135 -1.58 4.72 0.62
CA ARG A 135 -0.93 3.48 0.20
C ARG A 135 -1.93 2.42 -0.26
N ILE A 136 -3.08 2.28 0.42
CA ILE A 136 -4.12 1.34 0.00
C ILE A 136 -4.71 1.80 -1.34
N ILE A 137 -4.94 3.10 -1.51
CA ILE A 137 -5.46 3.68 -2.76
C ILE A 137 -4.45 3.46 -3.89
N ASP A 138 -3.18 3.80 -3.70
CA ASP A 138 -2.07 3.58 -4.64
C ASP A 138 -2.00 2.13 -5.13
N HIS A 139 -1.97 1.15 -4.22
CA HIS A 139 -1.97 -0.26 -4.59
C HIS A 139 -3.28 -0.71 -5.26
N SER A 140 -4.41 -0.12 -4.89
CA SER A 140 -5.72 -0.42 -5.50
C SER A 140 -5.81 0.11 -6.93
N CYS A 141 -5.23 1.28 -7.20
CA CYS A 141 -5.24 1.89 -8.52
C CYS A 141 -4.42 1.10 -9.55
N ILE A 142 -3.43 0.30 -9.12
CA ILE A 142 -2.72 -0.62 -10.03
C ILE A 142 -3.69 -1.62 -10.68
N TYR A 143 -4.65 -2.18 -9.93
CA TYR A 143 -5.68 -3.05 -10.49
C TYR A 143 -6.55 -2.32 -11.52
N VAL A 144 -6.91 -1.07 -11.20
CA VAL A 144 -7.68 -0.20 -12.12
C VAL A 144 -6.87 0.09 -13.38
N LEU A 145 -5.58 0.38 -13.26
CA LEU A 145 -4.70 0.62 -14.41
C LEU A 145 -4.60 -0.61 -15.31
N ILE A 146 -4.42 -1.81 -14.74
CA ILE A 146 -4.37 -3.04 -15.54
C ILE A 146 -5.67 -3.23 -16.30
N ALA A 147 -6.83 -3.20 -15.63
CA ALA A 147 -8.14 -3.38 -16.28
C ALA A 147 -8.44 -2.27 -17.30
N GLY A 148 -8.07 -1.02 -16.97
CA GLY A 148 -8.21 0.13 -17.86
C GLY A 148 -7.38 0.00 -19.14
N THR A 149 -6.14 -0.51 -19.04
CA THR A 149 -5.26 -0.76 -20.19
C THR A 149 -5.84 -1.84 -21.12
N TYR A 150 -6.49 -2.86 -20.57
CA TYR A 150 -7.15 -3.90 -21.37
C TYR A 150 -8.38 -3.38 -22.12
N THR A 151 -9.09 -2.39 -21.58
CA THR A 151 -10.41 -1.95 -22.08
C THR A 151 -10.41 -1.60 -23.57
N PRO A 152 -9.51 -0.76 -24.12
CA PRO A 152 -9.52 -0.44 -25.55
C PRO A 152 -9.23 -1.65 -26.43
N PHE A 153 -8.27 -2.50 -26.08
CA PHE A 153 -7.96 -3.71 -26.85
C PHE A 153 -9.13 -4.71 -26.82
N CYS A 154 -9.79 -4.85 -25.66
CA CYS A 154 -10.92 -5.76 -25.51
C CYS A 154 -12.17 -5.30 -26.26
N LEU A 155 -12.50 -4.02 -26.20
CA LEU A 155 -13.76 -3.51 -26.76
C LEU A 155 -13.65 -3.14 -28.24
N ILE A 156 -12.47 -2.73 -28.71
CA ILE A 156 -12.25 -2.27 -30.08
C ILE A 156 -11.62 -3.40 -30.91
N THR A 157 -10.43 -3.87 -30.51
CA THR A 157 -9.66 -4.83 -31.31
C THR A 157 -10.26 -6.24 -31.24
N LEU A 158 -10.63 -6.70 -30.03
CA LEU A 158 -11.10 -8.07 -29.77
C LEU A 158 -12.64 -8.20 -29.68
N GLY A 159 -13.41 -7.14 -29.93
CA GLY A 159 -14.86 -7.10 -29.67
C GLY A 159 -15.59 -8.41 -30.00
N ASP A 160 -15.56 -8.81 -31.29
CA ASP A 160 -16.22 -10.02 -31.78
C ASP A 160 -15.45 -11.32 -31.52
N HIS A 161 -14.23 -11.22 -30.99
CA HIS A 161 -13.34 -12.36 -30.71
C HIS A 161 -13.29 -12.72 -29.21
N GLY A 162 -14.36 -12.43 -28.48
CA GLY A 162 -14.45 -12.68 -27.02
C GLY A 162 -13.72 -11.66 -26.18
N GLY A 163 -13.45 -10.46 -26.71
CA GLY A 163 -12.82 -9.35 -25.99
C GLY A 163 -13.69 -8.85 -24.84
N VAL A 164 -15.01 -8.77 -25.02
CA VAL A 164 -15.94 -8.35 -23.96
C VAL A 164 -15.85 -9.26 -22.74
N ALA A 165 -15.78 -10.57 -22.92
CA ALA A 165 -15.62 -11.53 -21.80
C ALA A 165 -14.29 -11.32 -21.07
N LEU A 166 -13.19 -11.07 -21.80
CA LEU A 166 -11.90 -10.75 -21.21
C LEU A 166 -11.95 -9.41 -20.45
N CYS A 167 -12.62 -8.40 -20.98
CA CYS A 167 -12.82 -7.11 -20.33
C CYS A 167 -13.56 -7.27 -19.00
N ILE A 168 -14.69 -8.00 -19.00
CA ILE A 168 -15.46 -8.29 -17.80
C ILE A 168 -14.58 -9.04 -16.77
N ALA A 169 -13.84 -10.06 -17.20
CA ALA A 169 -12.94 -10.81 -16.32
C ALA A 169 -11.90 -9.89 -15.67
N GLN A 170 -11.28 -8.99 -16.43
CA GLN A 170 -10.30 -8.03 -15.91
C GLN A 170 -10.89 -7.08 -14.88
N TRP A 171 -12.08 -6.51 -15.14
CA TRP A 171 -12.73 -5.62 -14.19
C TRP A 171 -13.23 -6.35 -12.93
N VAL A 172 -13.72 -7.59 -13.06
CA VAL A 172 -14.06 -8.43 -11.89
C VAL A 172 -12.82 -8.71 -11.05
N LEU A 173 -11.71 -9.11 -11.68
CA LEU A 173 -10.44 -9.33 -10.97
C LEU A 173 -9.92 -8.03 -10.32
N ALA A 174 -10.09 -6.89 -10.98
CA ALA A 174 -9.72 -5.60 -10.39
C ALA A 174 -10.55 -5.29 -9.13
N VAL A 175 -11.86 -5.46 -9.17
CA VAL A 175 -12.73 -5.27 -7.99
C VAL A 175 -12.34 -6.22 -6.86
N VAL A 176 -12.13 -7.50 -7.16
CA VAL A 176 -11.71 -8.50 -6.16
C VAL A 176 -10.35 -8.11 -5.57
N GLY A 177 -9.39 -7.69 -6.40
CA GLY A 177 -8.08 -7.25 -5.97
C GLY A 177 -8.13 -6.01 -5.06
N ILE A 178 -8.96 -5.02 -5.41
CA ILE A 178 -9.19 -3.82 -4.60
C ILE A 178 -9.80 -4.18 -3.25
N LEU A 179 -10.84 -5.01 -3.23
CA LEU A 179 -11.46 -5.47 -1.99
C LEU A 179 -10.44 -6.23 -1.13
N PHE A 180 -9.63 -7.09 -1.73
CA PHE A 180 -8.59 -7.83 -1.05
C PHE A 180 -7.54 -6.87 -0.43
N GLU A 181 -7.05 -5.87 -1.16
CA GLU A 181 -6.13 -4.86 -0.64
C GLU A 181 -6.76 -4.05 0.50
N ALA A 182 -8.02 -3.63 0.36
CA ALA A 182 -8.75 -2.86 1.36
C ALA A 182 -8.98 -3.64 2.66
N PHE A 183 -9.34 -4.93 2.59
CA PHE A 183 -9.61 -5.77 3.76
C PHE A 183 -8.33 -6.32 4.41
N MET A 184 -7.38 -6.79 3.61
CA MET A 184 -6.13 -7.35 4.13
C MET A 184 -5.15 -6.25 4.56
N ARG A 185 -5.25 -5.06 3.99
CA ARG A 185 -4.41 -3.89 4.29
C ARG A 185 -2.92 -4.25 4.26
N GLU A 186 -2.21 -4.03 5.39
CA GLU A 186 -0.78 -4.30 5.53
C GLU A 186 -0.44 -5.77 5.83
N ARG A 187 -1.42 -6.66 5.95
CA ARG A 187 -1.22 -8.09 6.26
C ARG A 187 -0.89 -8.92 5.03
N GLN A 188 -1.23 -8.43 3.86
CA GLN A 188 -1.02 -9.14 2.59
C GLN A 188 0.48 -9.34 2.30
N PRO A 189 0.91 -10.57 1.94
CA PRO A 189 2.27 -10.81 1.50
C PRO A 189 2.53 -10.08 0.17
N ARG A 190 3.63 -9.35 0.08
CA ARG A 190 3.97 -8.56 -1.14
C ARG A 190 4.08 -9.41 -2.41
N TRP A 191 4.63 -10.61 -2.27
CA TRP A 191 4.77 -11.52 -3.42
C TRP A 191 3.40 -11.90 -4.00
N LEU A 192 2.37 -12.03 -3.15
CA LEU A 192 1.01 -12.36 -3.61
C LEU A 192 0.40 -11.20 -4.40
N THR A 193 0.55 -9.95 -3.93
CA THR A 193 0.11 -8.76 -4.67
C THR A 193 0.77 -8.70 -6.05
N VAL A 194 2.10 -8.87 -6.11
CA VAL A 194 2.84 -8.87 -7.38
C VAL A 194 2.40 -10.02 -8.28
N ALA A 195 2.20 -11.22 -7.73
CA ALA A 195 1.74 -12.38 -8.49
C ALA A 195 0.36 -12.13 -9.13
N ILE A 196 -0.57 -11.50 -8.40
CA ILE A 196 -1.90 -11.15 -8.92
C ILE A 196 -1.78 -10.10 -10.04
N TYR A 197 -0.98 -9.04 -9.86
CA TYR A 197 -0.77 -8.04 -10.92
C TYR A 197 -0.18 -8.66 -12.18
N LEU A 198 0.84 -9.52 -12.04
CA LEU A 198 1.43 -10.23 -13.18
C LEU A 198 0.42 -11.17 -13.84
N ALA A 199 -0.32 -11.95 -13.04
CA ALA A 199 -1.33 -12.86 -13.58
C ALA A 199 -2.38 -12.10 -14.39
N MET A 200 -2.92 -10.97 -13.87
CA MET A 200 -3.84 -10.11 -14.61
C MET A 200 -3.19 -9.54 -15.87
N GLY A 201 -1.96 -9.01 -15.76
CA GLY A 201 -1.27 -8.40 -16.90
C GLY A 201 -0.99 -9.39 -18.04
N TRP A 202 -0.74 -10.67 -17.72
CA TRP A 202 -0.45 -11.71 -18.70
C TRP A 202 -1.68 -12.48 -19.20
N LEU A 203 -2.90 -12.18 -18.75
CA LEU A 203 -4.12 -12.78 -19.34
C LEU A 203 -4.28 -12.54 -20.84
N VAL A 204 -3.62 -11.51 -21.37
CA VAL A 204 -3.54 -11.21 -22.79
C VAL A 204 -3.01 -12.38 -23.63
N VAL A 205 -2.18 -13.24 -23.05
CA VAL A 205 -1.58 -14.42 -23.73
C VAL A 205 -2.66 -15.36 -24.28
N PHE A 206 -3.81 -15.48 -23.61
CA PHE A 206 -4.92 -16.29 -24.11
C PHE A 206 -5.62 -15.72 -25.36
N LYS A 207 -5.34 -14.48 -25.70
CA LYS A 207 -5.83 -13.78 -26.90
C LYS A 207 -4.71 -13.41 -27.88
N LEU A 208 -3.49 -13.88 -27.63
CA LEU A 208 -2.32 -13.54 -28.45
C LEU A 208 -2.49 -13.89 -29.92
N PRO A 209 -3.02 -15.08 -30.33
CA PRO A 209 -3.24 -15.40 -31.75
C PRO A 209 -4.16 -14.39 -32.44
N GLN A 210 -5.24 -13.97 -31.76
CA GLN A 210 -6.17 -12.97 -32.30
C GLN A 210 -5.52 -11.58 -32.38
N LEU A 211 -4.75 -11.17 -31.37
CA LEU A 211 -4.06 -9.88 -31.39
C LEU A 211 -3.02 -9.82 -32.52
N VAL A 212 -2.27 -10.90 -32.74
CA VAL A 212 -1.30 -11.00 -33.85
C VAL A 212 -1.99 -10.86 -35.21
N SER A 213 -3.22 -11.35 -35.36
CA SER A 213 -3.96 -11.28 -36.64
C SER A 213 -4.71 -9.97 -36.84
N LEU A 214 -5.04 -9.24 -35.78
CA LEU A 214 -5.93 -8.07 -35.83
C LEU A 214 -5.18 -6.75 -35.62
N LEU A 215 -4.08 -6.74 -34.87
CA LEU A 215 -3.31 -5.53 -34.61
C LEU A 215 -2.26 -5.28 -35.69
N ASP A 216 -2.02 -4.00 -35.96
CA ASP A 216 -0.82 -3.57 -36.66
C ASP A 216 0.44 -4.13 -35.94
N PRO A 217 1.47 -4.62 -36.66
CA PRO A 217 2.68 -5.14 -36.05
C PRO A 217 3.38 -4.15 -35.10
N MET A 218 3.31 -2.87 -35.37
CA MET A 218 3.87 -1.84 -34.50
C MET A 218 3.05 -1.69 -33.21
N ALA A 219 1.72 -1.75 -33.31
CA ALA A 219 0.84 -1.76 -32.13
C ALA A 219 1.13 -2.95 -31.23
N LEU A 220 1.30 -4.15 -31.84
CA LEU A 220 1.67 -5.36 -31.12
C LEU A 220 3.04 -5.22 -30.45
N ALA A 221 4.02 -4.66 -31.15
CA ALA A 221 5.36 -4.39 -30.58
C ALA A 221 5.29 -3.45 -29.38
N LEU A 222 4.55 -2.34 -29.48
CA LEU A 222 4.35 -1.39 -28.38
C LEU A 222 3.65 -2.05 -27.18
N LEU A 223 2.62 -2.88 -27.44
CA LEU A 223 1.90 -3.64 -26.40
C LEU A 223 2.86 -4.58 -25.66
N VAL A 224 3.69 -5.35 -26.40
CA VAL A 224 4.64 -6.31 -25.83
C VAL A 224 5.75 -5.59 -25.06
N ILE A 225 6.33 -4.52 -25.61
CA ILE A 225 7.37 -3.73 -24.93
C ILE A 225 6.81 -3.17 -23.62
N GLY A 226 5.60 -2.60 -23.63
CA GLY A 226 4.95 -2.10 -22.42
C GLY A 226 4.75 -3.19 -21.37
N GLY A 227 4.28 -4.38 -21.76
CA GLY A 227 4.09 -5.53 -20.86
C GLY A 227 5.42 -6.04 -20.27
N VAL A 228 6.49 -6.08 -21.08
CA VAL A 228 7.83 -6.43 -20.61
C VAL A 228 8.36 -5.41 -19.61
N LEU A 229 8.20 -4.11 -19.88
CA LEU A 229 8.61 -3.04 -18.96
C LEU A 229 7.90 -3.15 -17.61
N TYR A 230 6.59 -3.39 -17.57
CA TYR A 230 5.87 -3.64 -16.32
C TYR A 230 6.42 -4.87 -15.60
N THR A 231 6.67 -5.96 -16.32
CA THR A 231 7.19 -7.21 -15.73
C THR A 231 8.57 -7.00 -15.14
N VAL A 232 9.50 -6.40 -15.89
CA VAL A 232 10.86 -6.08 -15.42
C VAL A 232 10.79 -5.11 -14.22
N GLY A 233 9.91 -4.13 -14.28
CA GLY A 233 9.66 -3.20 -13.18
C GLY A 233 9.37 -3.91 -11.86
N THR A 234 8.62 -5.02 -11.86
CA THR A 234 8.30 -5.76 -10.63
C THR A 234 9.53 -6.32 -9.91
N VAL A 235 10.61 -6.59 -10.62
CA VAL A 235 11.88 -7.02 -10.01
C VAL A 235 12.42 -5.93 -9.08
N PHE A 236 12.42 -4.67 -9.55
CA PHE A 236 12.86 -3.52 -8.74
C PHE A 236 11.90 -3.24 -7.58
N TYR A 237 10.60 -3.48 -7.76
CA TYR A 237 9.64 -3.41 -6.66
C TYR A 237 9.95 -4.39 -5.53
N VAL A 238 10.47 -5.58 -5.82
CA VAL A 238 10.85 -6.57 -4.80
C VAL A 238 12.17 -6.19 -4.12
N LEU A 239 13.10 -5.53 -4.82
CA LEU A 239 14.43 -5.16 -4.34
C LEU A 239 14.44 -3.95 -3.38
N LYS A 240 13.41 -3.77 -2.56
CA LYS A 240 13.21 -2.61 -1.64
C LYS A 240 14.32 -2.36 -0.62
N LYS A 241 15.27 -3.26 -0.45
CA LYS A 241 16.41 -3.05 0.46
C LYS A 241 17.48 -2.13 -0.13
N VAL A 242 17.49 -1.97 -1.44
CA VAL A 242 18.44 -1.12 -2.16
C VAL A 242 17.79 0.25 -2.37
N ARG A 243 18.52 1.33 -2.08
CA ARG A 243 18.03 2.70 -2.22
C ARG A 243 17.63 3.00 -3.67
N TYR A 244 16.58 3.80 -3.83
CA TYR A 244 16.00 4.22 -5.12
C TYR A 244 15.45 3.09 -6.02
N MET A 245 15.46 1.82 -5.59
CA MET A 245 14.89 0.75 -6.41
C MET A 245 13.38 0.91 -6.61
N HIS A 246 12.69 1.53 -5.66
CA HIS A 246 11.28 1.87 -5.83
C HIS A 246 11.07 2.98 -6.86
N THR A 247 11.95 3.97 -6.90
CA THR A 247 11.93 5.00 -7.94
C THR A 247 12.22 4.41 -9.33
N VAL A 248 13.17 3.46 -9.42
CA VAL A 248 13.42 2.72 -10.66
C VAL A 248 12.18 1.96 -11.11
N PHE A 249 11.48 1.28 -10.18
CA PHE A 249 10.20 0.64 -10.47
C PHE A 249 9.18 1.64 -11.04
N HIS A 250 9.04 2.84 -10.46
CA HIS A 250 8.15 3.90 -10.97
C HIS A 250 8.49 4.30 -12.41
N VAL A 251 9.78 4.42 -12.73
CA VAL A 251 10.22 4.74 -14.12
C VAL A 251 9.83 3.63 -15.09
N PHE A 252 9.98 2.36 -14.70
CA PHE A 252 9.57 1.23 -15.54
C PHE A 252 8.05 1.18 -15.75
N VAL A 253 7.27 1.43 -14.70
CA VAL A 253 5.80 1.50 -14.78
C VAL A 253 5.38 2.65 -15.69
N LEU A 254 5.97 3.83 -15.54
CA LEU A 254 5.68 4.98 -16.39
C LEU A 254 6.04 4.70 -17.86
N ALA A 255 7.21 4.15 -18.12
CA ALA A 255 7.62 3.78 -19.48
C ALA A 255 6.63 2.75 -20.07
N GLY A 256 6.26 1.71 -19.31
CA GLY A 256 5.25 0.74 -19.74
C GLY A 256 3.93 1.41 -20.13
N SER A 257 3.44 2.34 -19.30
CA SER A 257 2.20 3.09 -19.59
C SER A 257 2.31 3.96 -20.83
N VAL A 258 3.47 4.59 -21.07
CA VAL A 258 3.70 5.38 -22.29
C VAL A 258 3.61 4.49 -23.54
N PHE A 259 4.25 3.31 -23.55
CA PHE A 259 4.15 2.39 -24.66
C PHE A 259 2.72 1.89 -24.89
N GLN A 260 1.99 1.57 -23.82
CA GLN A 260 0.57 1.18 -23.90
C GLN A 260 -0.31 2.32 -24.44
N ALA A 261 -0.11 3.55 -23.96
CA ALA A 261 -0.85 4.71 -24.43
C ALA A 261 -0.56 4.99 -25.92
N LEU A 262 0.69 4.90 -26.34
CA LEU A 262 1.05 5.05 -27.76
C LEU A 262 0.39 3.96 -28.64
N ALA A 263 0.36 2.71 -28.20
CA ALA A 263 -0.33 1.65 -28.92
C ALA A 263 -1.81 1.99 -29.10
N VAL A 264 -2.49 2.43 -28.03
CA VAL A 264 -3.91 2.81 -28.06
C VAL A 264 -4.14 4.04 -28.92
N ILE A 265 -3.37 5.11 -28.72
CA ILE A 265 -3.53 6.38 -29.43
C ILE A 265 -3.28 6.22 -30.93
N LEU A 266 -2.23 5.49 -31.31
CA LEU A 266 -1.80 5.47 -32.71
C LEU A 266 -2.55 4.42 -33.56
N TYR A 267 -2.98 3.30 -32.94
CA TYR A 267 -3.40 2.13 -33.70
C TYR A 267 -4.75 1.52 -33.28
N VAL A 268 -5.31 1.89 -32.11
CA VAL A 268 -6.58 1.28 -31.62
C VAL A 268 -7.74 2.27 -31.67
N ILE A 269 -7.57 3.50 -31.25
CA ILE A 269 -8.53 4.61 -31.36
C ILE A 269 -8.15 5.44 -32.60
#